data_e65986f26d06b4efd0854ee6252a82b8
#
_entry.id   e65986f26d06b4efd0854ee6252a82b8
#
_cell.length_a   1.000
_cell.length_b   1.000
_cell.length_c   1.000
_cell.angle_alpha   90.00
_cell.angle_beta   90.00
_cell.angle_gamma   90.00
#
_symmetry.space_group_name_H-M   'P 1'
#
loop_
_entity.id
_entity.type
_entity.pdbx_description
1 polymer ?
#
loop_
_entity_poly.entity_id
_entity_poly.type
_entity_poly.pdbx_seq_one_letter_code
_entity_poly.pdbx_strand_id
1 'polypeptide(L)'
;MKIGVFATFMSPNATPSMIKDFGKRAEGLGLESIWMGEHVALFDKNTFGYPGSKDGRIPVPPGGGMLDVTATFGFLAAATKRTISLGIVPFPLVGASSAL
;
A
#
# COMPACT_ATOMS: atom_id res chain seq x y z
N MET A 1 10.03 21.45 5.84
CA MET A 1 10.26 20.01 5.72
C MET A 1 9.04 19.36 5.11
N LYS A 2 9.25 18.49 4.14
CA LYS A 2 8.16 17.78 3.45
C LYS A 2 8.06 16.38 4.06
N ILE A 3 6.84 16.01 4.48
CA ILE A 3 6.59 14.72 5.13
C ILE A 3 5.52 13.99 4.33
N GLY A 4 5.81 12.73 4.02
CA GLY A 4 4.85 11.82 3.41
C GLY A 4 4.42 10.72 4.37
N VAL A 5 3.40 9.97 3.97
CA VAL A 5 2.89 8.82 4.72
C VAL A 5 2.86 7.59 3.83
N PHE A 6 3.26 6.47 4.40
CA PHE A 6 3.14 5.16 3.74
C PHE A 6 1.83 4.51 4.17
N ALA A 7 0.98 4.19 3.21
CA ALA A 7 -0.31 3.58 3.45
C ALA A 7 -0.31 2.12 3.02
N THR A 8 -0.89 1.27 3.86
CA THR A 8 -1.12 -0.14 3.54
C THR A 8 -2.62 -0.38 3.49
N PHE A 9 -3.17 -0.33 2.30
CA PHE A 9 -4.60 -0.60 2.10
C PHE A 9 -4.78 -2.06 1.69
N MET A 10 -5.41 -2.82 2.57
CA MET A 10 -5.63 -4.25 2.37
C MET A 10 -7.11 -4.58 2.51
N SER A 11 -7.64 -5.36 1.56
CA SER A 11 -8.99 -5.89 1.68
C SER A 11 -9.02 -6.99 2.77
N PRO A 12 -10.14 -7.21 3.45
CA PRO A 12 -11.42 -6.54 3.29
C PRO A 12 -11.53 -5.22 4.07
N ASN A 13 -10.54 -4.85 4.85
CA ASN A 13 -10.63 -3.70 5.77
C ASN A 13 -10.57 -2.34 5.07
N ALA A 14 -9.87 -2.26 3.95
CA ALA A 14 -9.76 -1.03 3.19
C ALA A 14 -11.03 -0.80 2.36
N THR A 15 -11.97 -0.07 2.94
CA THR A 15 -13.21 0.31 2.27
C THR A 15 -13.04 1.64 1.53
N PRO A 16 -13.90 1.95 0.53
CA PRO A 16 -13.85 3.23 -0.15
C PRO A 16 -13.95 4.43 0.80
N SER A 17 -14.82 4.37 1.81
CA SER A 17 -14.96 5.45 2.78
C SER A 17 -13.70 5.63 3.62
N MET A 18 -13.07 4.54 4.04
CA MET A 18 -11.84 4.59 4.82
C MET A 18 -10.69 5.20 3.99
N ILE A 19 -10.54 4.81 2.74
CA ILE A 19 -9.51 5.35 1.86
C ILE A 19 -9.74 6.85 1.60
N LYS A 20 -10.98 7.23 1.36
CA LYS A 20 -11.36 8.63 1.16
C LYS A 20 -11.05 9.48 2.39
N ASP A 21 -11.40 9.00 3.58
CA ASP A 21 -11.12 9.69 4.83
C ASP A 21 -9.62 9.80 5.08
N PHE A 22 -8.87 8.76 4.76
CA PHE A 22 -7.41 8.78 4.88
C PHE A 22 -6.81 9.89 4.01
N GLY A 23 -7.22 9.98 2.75
CA GLY A 23 -6.75 11.02 1.84
C GLY A 23 -7.07 12.43 2.33
N LYS A 24 -8.30 12.65 2.80
CA LYS A 24 -8.71 13.94 3.34
C LYS A 24 -7.94 14.33 4.60
N ARG A 25 -7.69 13.38 5.49
CA ARG A 25 -6.91 13.62 6.70
C ARG A 25 -5.45 13.92 6.39
N ALA A 26 -4.85 13.17 5.48
CA ALA A 26 -3.49 13.43 5.02
C ALA A 26 -3.36 14.85 4.45
N GLU A 27 -4.30 15.24 3.60
CA GLU A 27 -4.35 16.59 3.04
C GLU A 27 -4.52 17.64 4.13
N GLY A 28 -5.45 17.44 5.06
CA GLY A 28 -5.73 18.36 6.16
C GLY A 28 -4.57 18.54 7.12
N LEU A 29 -3.74 17.52 7.29
CA LEU A 29 -2.53 17.57 8.12
C LEU A 29 -1.33 18.21 7.40
N GLY A 30 -1.49 18.59 6.14
CA GLY A 30 -0.42 19.18 5.36
C GLY A 30 0.63 18.19 4.87
N LEU A 31 0.33 16.90 4.86
CA LEU A 31 1.24 15.91 4.30
C LEU A 31 1.40 16.12 2.80
N GLU A 32 2.63 15.98 2.32
CA GLU A 32 2.95 16.24 0.93
C GLU A 32 2.66 15.04 0.03
N SER A 33 2.83 13.82 0.55
CA SER A 33 2.80 12.63 -0.30
C SER A 33 2.19 11.44 0.42
N ILE A 34 1.55 10.58 -0.37
CA ILE A 34 1.06 9.27 0.05
C ILE A 34 1.80 8.22 -0.77
N TRP A 35 2.34 7.22 -0.10
CA TRP A 35 3.11 6.15 -0.71
C TRP A 35 2.45 4.82 -0.46
N MET A 36 2.48 3.95 -1.45
CA MET A 36 2.01 2.58 -1.31
C MET A 36 3.07 1.61 -1.81
N GLY A 37 3.08 0.41 -1.21
CA GLY A 37 3.84 -0.70 -1.73
C GLY A 37 3.08 -1.41 -2.84
N GLU A 38 3.81 -1.95 -3.81
CA GLU A 38 3.23 -2.75 -4.87
C GLU A 38 3.83 -4.15 -4.84
N HIS A 39 2.95 -5.15 -4.82
CA HIS A 39 3.30 -6.55 -5.00
C HIS A 39 2.61 -7.07 -6.25
N VAL A 40 3.38 -7.57 -7.21
CA VAL A 40 2.83 -8.16 -8.43
C VAL A 40 2.06 -9.45 -8.12
N ALA A 41 2.53 -10.19 -7.13
CA ALA A 41 1.87 -11.42 -6.68
C ALA A 41 2.07 -11.61 -5.18
N LEU A 42 1.05 -12.17 -4.54
CA LEU A 42 1.12 -12.64 -3.16
C LEU A 42 1.01 -14.16 -3.17
N PHE A 43 1.91 -14.82 -2.46
CA PHE A 43 1.93 -16.28 -2.39
C PHE A 43 1.38 -16.75 -1.05
N ASP A 44 0.60 -17.84 -1.08
CA ASP A 44 0.08 -18.46 0.15
C ASP A 44 1.20 -18.97 1.05
N LYS A 45 2.30 -19.41 0.44
CA LYS A 45 3.47 -19.88 1.15
C LYS A 45 4.71 -19.17 0.63
N ASN A 46 5.41 -18.51 1.53
CA ASN A 46 6.69 -17.89 1.22
C ASN A 46 7.83 -18.83 1.67
N THR A 47 8.76 -19.10 0.76
CA THR A 47 9.99 -19.83 1.08
C THR A 47 10.93 -18.98 1.94
N PHE A 48 10.82 -17.65 1.81
CA PHE A 48 11.63 -16.70 2.57
C PHE A 48 10.74 -15.98 3.58
N GLY A 49 11.25 -15.82 4.82
CA GLY A 49 10.52 -15.13 5.86
C GLY A 49 10.28 -13.66 5.52
N TYR A 50 9.08 -13.16 5.82
CA TYR A 50 8.77 -11.74 5.68
C TYR A 50 9.39 -10.97 6.86
N PRO A 51 10.22 -9.93 6.59
CA PRO A 51 10.82 -9.15 7.67
C PRO A 51 9.75 -8.52 8.57
N GLY A 52 9.96 -8.62 9.88
CA GLY A 52 9.03 -8.08 10.87
C GLY A 52 7.85 -8.98 11.20
N SER A 53 7.72 -10.14 10.57
CA SER A 53 6.70 -11.12 10.87
C SER A 53 7.30 -12.29 11.67
N LYS A 54 6.64 -12.68 12.76
CA LYS A 54 7.10 -13.80 13.60
C LYS A 54 6.99 -15.14 12.92
N ASP A 55 5.99 -15.30 12.06
CA ASP A 55 5.71 -16.55 11.34
C ASP A 55 6.26 -16.55 9.90
N GLY A 56 6.95 -15.49 9.50
CA GLY A 56 7.50 -15.35 8.17
C GLY A 56 6.47 -15.04 7.08
N ARG A 57 5.21 -14.84 7.43
CA ARG A 57 4.15 -14.57 6.48
C ARG A 57 3.94 -13.08 6.28
N ILE A 58 3.55 -12.70 5.07
CA ILE A 58 3.08 -11.34 4.82
C ILE A 58 1.77 -11.14 5.59
N PRO A 59 1.63 -10.05 6.37
CA PRO A 59 0.47 -9.85 7.22
C PRO A 59 -0.76 -9.38 6.41
N VAL A 60 -1.29 -10.28 5.60
CA VAL A 60 -2.50 -10.06 4.82
C VAL A 60 -3.64 -10.84 5.47
N PRO A 61 -4.81 -10.23 5.71
CA PRO A 61 -5.95 -10.96 6.27
C PRO A 61 -6.35 -12.15 5.39
N PRO A 62 -6.88 -13.23 5.98
CA PRO A 62 -7.38 -14.37 5.20
C PRO A 62 -8.40 -13.92 4.14
N GLY A 63 -8.21 -14.37 2.93
CA GLY A 63 -9.05 -13.98 1.79
C GLY A 63 -8.87 -12.53 1.33
N GLY A 64 -7.95 -11.81 1.93
CA GLY A 64 -7.64 -10.45 1.57
C GLY A 64 -6.48 -10.33 0.59
N GLY A 65 -6.18 -9.11 0.25
CA GLY A 65 -5.05 -8.78 -0.63
C GLY A 65 -4.78 -7.29 -0.62
N MET A 66 -3.67 -6.90 -1.22
CA MET A 66 -3.35 -5.49 -1.41
C MET A 66 -4.21 -4.92 -2.54
N LEU A 67 -4.69 -3.70 -2.35
CA LEU A 67 -5.42 -3.01 -3.39
C LEU A 67 -4.46 -2.60 -4.52
N ASP A 68 -5.01 -2.55 -5.74
CA ASP A 68 -4.25 -2.05 -6.88
C ASP A 68 -3.83 -0.60 -6.66
N VAL A 69 -2.55 -0.35 -6.84
CA VAL A 69 -1.96 0.96 -6.51
C VAL A 69 -2.49 2.05 -7.44
N THR A 70 -2.55 1.78 -8.74
CA THR A 70 -2.99 2.76 -9.74
C THR A 70 -4.44 3.15 -9.53
N ALA A 71 -5.32 2.18 -9.33
CA ALA A 71 -6.74 2.43 -9.07
C ALA A 71 -6.94 3.18 -7.76
N THR A 72 -6.23 2.81 -6.71
CA THR A 72 -6.30 3.46 -5.41
C THR A 72 -5.83 4.91 -5.49
N PHE A 73 -4.75 5.19 -6.20
CA PHE A 73 -4.26 6.55 -6.38
C PHE A 73 -5.24 7.41 -7.20
N GLY A 74 -5.86 6.85 -8.22
CA GLY A 74 -6.91 7.56 -8.95
C GLY A 74 -8.08 7.94 -8.04
N PHE A 75 -8.49 7.02 -7.18
CA PHE A 75 -9.54 7.26 -6.19
C PHE A 75 -9.12 8.35 -5.17
N LEU A 76 -7.92 8.28 -4.65
CA LEU A 76 -7.39 9.28 -3.72
C LEU A 76 -7.29 10.66 -4.36
N ALA A 77 -6.85 10.73 -5.61
CA ALA A 77 -6.77 11.99 -6.34
C ALA A 77 -8.13 12.66 -6.47
N ALA A 78 -9.18 11.89 -6.74
CA ALA A 78 -10.54 12.40 -6.84
C ALA A 78 -11.10 12.83 -5.48
N ALA A 79 -10.61 12.26 -4.38
CA ALA A 79 -11.08 12.55 -3.03
C ALA A 79 -10.39 13.73 -2.36
N THR A 80 -9.32 14.24 -2.94
CA THR A 80 -8.52 15.35 -2.40
C THR A 80 -8.68 16.60 -3.22
N LYS A 81 -8.52 17.76 -2.59
CA LYS A 81 -8.74 19.07 -3.25
C LYS A 81 -7.47 19.68 -3.80
N ARG A 82 -6.34 19.43 -3.16
CA ARG A 82 -5.04 19.88 -3.65
C ARG A 82 -4.23 18.70 -4.15
N THR A 83 -3.20 18.97 -4.92
CA THR A 83 -2.31 17.93 -5.39
C THR A 83 -1.50 17.37 -4.24
N ILE A 84 -1.66 16.07 -3.98
CA ILE A 84 -0.77 15.30 -3.12
C ILE A 84 0.06 14.43 -4.06
N SER A 85 1.36 14.45 -3.89
CA SER A 85 2.22 13.54 -4.64
C SER A 85 1.95 12.11 -4.23
N LEU A 86 1.80 11.24 -5.21
CA LEU A 86 1.51 9.82 -4.98
C LEU A 86 2.72 9.02 -5.44
N GLY A 87 3.24 8.20 -4.55
CA GLY A 87 4.45 7.43 -4.81
C GLY A 87 4.22 5.94 -4.66
N ILE A 88 4.90 5.16 -5.47
CA ILE A 88 4.85 3.71 -5.45
C ILE A 88 6.22 3.20 -5.03
N VAL A 89 6.23 2.26 -4.07
CA VAL A 89 7.43 1.50 -3.73
C VAL A 89 7.25 0.10 -4.30
N PRO A 90 7.87 -0.21 -5.43
CA PRO A 90 7.77 -1.55 -5.99
C PRO A 90 8.57 -2.54 -5.15
N PHE A 91 7.97 -3.66 -4.84
CA PHE A 91 8.65 -4.76 -4.19
C PHE A 91 8.97 -5.81 -5.24
N PRO A 92 10.23 -6.08 -5.52
CA PRO A 92 10.60 -7.15 -6.45
C PRO A 92 10.14 -8.49 -5.92
N LEU A 93 9.85 -9.42 -6.82
CA LEU A 93 9.61 -10.81 -6.47
C LEU A 93 10.95 -11.38 -6.00
N VAL A 94 11.11 -11.51 -4.69
CA VAL A 94 12.38 -11.97 -4.09
C VAL A 94 12.80 -13.32 -4.64
N GLY A 95 11.84 -14.24 -4.80
CA GLY A 95 12.11 -15.55 -5.39
C GLY A 95 12.63 -15.46 -6.83
N ALA A 96 12.07 -14.55 -7.65
CA ALA A 96 12.52 -14.34 -9.01
C ALA A 96 13.93 -13.76 -9.07
N SER A 97 14.23 -12.79 -8.21
CA SER A 97 15.55 -12.17 -8.17
C SER A 97 16.63 -13.14 -7.68
N SER A 98 16.31 -14.05 -6.78
CA SER A 98 17.26 -15.06 -6.28
C SER A 98 17.45 -16.23 -7.24
N ALA A 99 16.52 -16.42 -8.18
CA ALA A 99 16.63 -17.45 -9.21
C ALA A 99 17.50 -17.00 -10.40
N LEU A 100 17.78 -15.73 -10.48
CA LEU A 100 18.62 -15.14 -11.50
C LEU A 100 20.09 -15.10 -11.06
#